data_b79b69ee4b28ea4b046c32bb888efe86
#
_entry.id   b79b69ee4b28ea4b046c32bb888efe86
#
_cell.length_a   1.000
_cell.length_b   1.000
_cell.length_c   1.000
_cell.angle_alpha   90.00
_cell.angle_beta   90.00
_cell.angle_gamma   90.00
#
_symmetry.space_group_name_H-M   'P 1'
#
loop_
_entity.id
_entity.type
_entity.pdbx_description
1 polymer ?
#
loop_
_entity_poly.entity_id
_entity_poly.type
_entity_poly.pdbx_seq_one_letter_code
_entity_poly.pdbx_strand_id
1 'polypeptide(L)'
;IIDEFTGRMMEGRRWSNGLHQAVEAKEGVKIEPENQTLASITFQNYFRMYPKLSGMTGTAATEAAEFWDIYKMNVVEIPTNVPVARIDEDDEFYKNTQDKFKAIAKAIAEKNAIGQPVLVGTVTIEKSEMLSEFLTQEGVKHEVLNARQHEREAHIVAQAGRIGAVTIATNMAGRGTDIQLGGNVDFRIDDELAEMEDGAKKDLEIERIKAEVAAERQKVLEAGGLFVLGTERHESRRIDNQLRGRSGRQGDPGLSRFYLCLEDDLLRIFGPDTLFS
;
A
#
# COMPACT_ATOMS: atom_id res chain seq x y z
N ILE A 1 13.77 13.71 3.51
CA ILE A 1 13.11 13.50 2.19
C ILE A 1 12.40 12.15 2.23
N ILE A 2 11.16 12.14 1.77
CA ILE A 2 10.36 10.91 1.64
C ILE A 2 10.29 10.58 0.15
N ASP A 3 10.64 9.33 -0.18
CA ASP A 3 10.57 8.84 -1.55
C ASP A 3 9.10 8.63 -1.97
N GLU A 4 8.69 9.24 -3.07
CA GLU A 4 7.30 9.17 -3.55
C GLU A 4 6.89 7.76 -4.02
N PHE A 5 7.85 6.94 -4.45
CA PHE A 5 7.56 5.60 -4.96
C PHE A 5 7.45 4.54 -3.86
N THR A 6 8.21 4.67 -2.79
CA THR A 6 8.23 3.69 -1.68
C THR A 6 7.53 4.19 -0.43
N GLY A 7 7.32 5.51 -0.30
CA GLY A 7 6.79 6.14 0.90
C GLY A 7 7.75 6.09 2.09
N ARG A 8 9.00 5.76 1.87
CA ARG A 8 10.02 5.62 2.90
C ARG A 8 10.84 6.90 3.07
N MET A 9 11.25 7.15 4.31
CA MET A 9 12.18 8.22 4.60
C MET A 9 13.58 7.84 4.12
N MET A 10 14.19 8.72 3.34
CA MET A 10 15.52 8.54 2.77
C MET A 10 16.53 9.33 3.60
N GLU A 11 17.20 8.65 4.51
CA GLU A 11 18.27 9.28 5.31
C GLU A 11 19.41 9.74 4.43
N GLY A 12 20.03 10.87 4.80
CA GLY A 12 21.15 11.45 4.07
C GLY A 12 20.82 12.09 2.73
N ARG A 13 19.59 11.96 2.23
CA ARG A 13 19.13 12.63 1.02
C ARG A 13 18.86 14.10 1.28
N ARG A 14 19.28 14.95 0.34
CA ARG A 14 19.13 16.40 0.43
C ARG A 14 18.65 16.97 -0.89
N TRP A 15 17.80 18.00 -0.83
CA TRP A 15 17.44 18.77 -2.02
C TRP A 15 18.65 19.57 -2.52
N SER A 16 18.78 19.69 -3.82
CA SER A 16 19.86 20.40 -4.47
C SER A 16 19.58 21.91 -4.64
N ASN A 17 20.55 22.62 -5.18
CA ASN A 17 20.46 24.05 -5.52
C ASN A 17 20.13 24.95 -4.33
N GLY A 18 20.67 24.63 -3.16
CA GLY A 18 20.50 25.42 -1.94
C GLY A 18 19.12 25.31 -1.28
N LEU A 19 18.17 24.56 -1.85
CA LEU A 19 16.83 24.42 -1.27
C LEU A 19 16.86 23.79 0.11
N HIS A 20 17.62 22.71 0.29
CA HIS A 20 17.74 22.04 1.58
C HIS A 20 18.34 22.94 2.64
N GLN A 21 19.42 23.66 2.27
CA GLN A 21 20.07 24.65 3.14
C GLN A 21 19.12 25.80 3.51
N ALA A 22 18.29 26.26 2.57
CA ALA A 22 17.29 27.29 2.84
C ALA A 22 16.23 26.82 3.85
N VAL A 23 15.78 25.57 3.74
CA VAL A 23 14.85 24.97 4.70
C VAL A 23 15.53 24.83 6.08
N GLU A 24 16.77 24.36 6.13
CA GLU A 24 17.54 24.27 7.38
C GLU A 24 17.67 25.64 8.06
N ALA A 25 17.95 26.69 7.30
CA ALA A 25 18.02 28.06 7.81
C ALA A 25 16.65 28.52 8.35
N LYS A 26 15.58 28.25 7.61
CA LYS A 26 14.20 28.60 8.02
C LYS A 26 13.80 27.92 9.32
N GLU A 27 14.11 26.64 9.45
CA GLU A 27 13.77 25.84 10.63
C GLU A 27 14.74 26.04 11.81
N GLY A 28 15.79 26.86 11.65
CA GLY A 28 16.74 27.18 12.71
C GLY A 28 17.66 26.04 13.10
N VAL A 29 17.83 25.05 12.25
CA VAL A 29 18.79 23.96 12.45
C VAL A 29 20.12 24.28 11.79
N LYS A 30 21.16 23.51 12.13
CA LYS A 30 22.49 23.69 11.52
C LYS A 30 22.45 23.55 10.02
N ILE A 31 23.00 24.50 9.30
CA ILE A 31 23.11 24.45 7.84
C ILE A 31 24.29 23.55 7.47
N GLU A 32 24.01 22.40 6.83
CA GLU A 32 25.04 21.49 6.38
C GLU A 32 25.52 21.82 4.95
N PRO A 33 26.75 21.46 4.56
CA PRO A 33 27.24 21.66 3.20
C PRO A 33 26.39 20.88 2.18
N GLU A 34 26.25 21.46 0.99
CA GLU A 34 25.57 20.78 -0.12
C GLU A 34 26.48 19.70 -0.69
N ASN A 35 25.88 18.53 -1.02
CA ASN A 35 26.60 17.47 -1.68
C ASN A 35 26.88 17.84 -3.14
N GLN A 36 28.10 17.55 -3.61
CA GLN A 36 28.46 17.76 -5.00
C GLN A 36 28.09 16.53 -5.83
N THR A 37 27.21 16.70 -6.80
CA THR A 37 26.89 15.63 -7.77
C THR A 37 28.01 15.57 -8.81
N LEU A 38 28.69 14.43 -8.92
CA LEU A 38 29.76 14.23 -9.88
C LEU A 38 29.23 13.85 -11.27
N ALA A 39 28.16 13.08 -11.32
CA ALA A 39 27.50 12.66 -12.55
C ALA A 39 26.07 12.21 -12.26
N SER A 40 25.23 12.26 -13.27
CA SER A 40 23.87 11.75 -13.21
C SER A 40 23.52 10.97 -14.49
N ILE A 41 22.66 9.99 -14.36
CA ILE A 41 22.14 9.20 -15.45
C ILE A 41 20.67 8.90 -15.21
N THR A 42 19.86 8.86 -16.25
CA THR A 42 18.45 8.44 -16.12
C THR A 42 18.35 6.94 -15.92
N PHE A 43 17.28 6.46 -15.28
CA PHE A 43 17.02 5.03 -15.18
C PHE A 43 16.98 4.37 -16.55
N GLN A 44 16.35 5.02 -17.53
CA GLN A 44 16.24 4.51 -18.88
C GLN A 44 17.62 4.28 -19.51
N ASN A 45 18.50 5.25 -19.45
CA ASN A 45 19.84 5.13 -20.01
C ASN A 45 20.69 4.11 -19.27
N TYR A 46 20.57 4.05 -17.95
CA TYR A 46 21.29 3.07 -17.13
C TYR A 46 20.91 1.64 -17.52
N PHE A 47 19.62 1.32 -17.54
CA PHE A 47 19.15 -0.03 -17.86
C PHE A 47 19.39 -0.41 -19.33
N ARG A 48 19.41 0.55 -20.24
CA ARG A 48 19.76 0.30 -21.66
C ARG A 48 21.22 -0.13 -21.87
N MET A 49 22.07 0.07 -20.87
CA MET A 49 23.46 -0.40 -20.94
C MET A 49 23.59 -1.92 -20.84
N TYR A 50 22.58 -2.59 -20.33
CA TYR A 50 22.63 -4.04 -20.16
C TYR A 50 22.24 -4.75 -21.45
N PRO A 51 23.09 -5.69 -21.96
CA PRO A 51 22.78 -6.44 -23.19
C PRO A 51 21.61 -7.41 -23.01
N LYS A 52 21.36 -7.86 -21.77
CA LYS A 52 20.19 -8.68 -21.41
C LYS A 52 19.46 -7.98 -20.26
N LEU A 53 18.21 -7.68 -20.50
CA LEU A 53 17.34 -7.05 -19.50
C LEU A 53 16.01 -7.78 -19.50
N SER A 54 15.55 -8.18 -18.33
CA SER A 54 14.23 -8.76 -18.12
C SER A 54 13.70 -8.40 -16.74
N GLY A 55 12.39 -8.51 -16.57
CA GLY A 55 11.74 -8.23 -15.31
C GLY A 55 10.39 -8.91 -15.24
N MET A 56 9.82 -8.88 -14.05
CA MET A 56 8.49 -9.42 -13.78
C MET A 56 7.69 -8.45 -12.94
N THR A 57 6.44 -8.26 -13.31
CA THR A 57 5.49 -7.46 -12.52
C THR A 57 4.07 -7.88 -12.88
N GLY A 58 3.14 -7.68 -11.97
CA GLY A 58 1.71 -7.89 -12.23
C GLY A 58 1.04 -6.76 -13.02
N THR A 59 1.75 -5.69 -13.38
CA THR A 59 1.17 -4.47 -13.94
C THR A 59 1.87 -3.94 -15.18
N ALA A 60 2.62 -4.77 -15.90
CA ALA A 60 3.38 -4.32 -17.06
C ALA A 60 2.55 -4.10 -18.32
N ALA A 61 1.41 -4.78 -18.48
CA ALA A 61 0.63 -4.76 -19.71
C ALA A 61 0.17 -3.35 -20.13
N THR A 62 -0.19 -2.51 -19.18
CA THR A 62 -0.60 -1.12 -19.43
C THR A 62 0.54 -0.24 -19.93
N GLU A 63 1.79 -0.65 -19.74
CA GLU A 63 3.01 0.08 -20.12
C GLU A 63 3.78 -0.61 -21.25
N ALA A 64 3.15 -1.54 -21.96
CA ALA A 64 3.81 -2.33 -23.01
C ALA A 64 4.46 -1.47 -24.11
N ALA A 65 3.78 -0.40 -24.53
CA ALA A 65 4.29 0.54 -25.52
C ALA A 65 5.56 1.24 -25.05
N GLU A 66 5.60 1.68 -23.80
CA GLU A 66 6.76 2.33 -23.19
C GLU A 66 7.96 1.37 -23.10
N PHE A 67 7.76 0.12 -22.69
CA PHE A 67 8.82 -0.89 -22.65
C PHE A 67 9.41 -1.13 -24.05
N TRP A 68 8.57 -1.16 -25.06
CA TRP A 68 9.04 -1.31 -26.43
C TRP A 68 9.81 -0.07 -26.92
N ASP A 69 9.27 1.13 -26.70
CA ASP A 69 9.87 2.38 -27.16
C ASP A 69 11.26 2.60 -26.54
N ILE A 70 11.38 2.39 -25.24
CA ILE A 70 12.63 2.68 -24.50
C ILE A 70 13.64 1.54 -24.61
N TYR A 71 13.22 0.29 -24.40
CA TYR A 71 14.11 -0.86 -24.23
C TYR A 71 14.02 -1.89 -25.33
N LYS A 72 13.10 -1.75 -26.27
CA LYS A 72 12.78 -2.75 -27.29
C LYS A 72 12.42 -4.12 -26.70
N MET A 73 11.79 -4.10 -25.55
CA MET A 73 11.32 -5.29 -24.84
C MET A 73 9.84 -5.53 -25.10
N ASN A 74 9.50 -6.78 -25.31
CA ASN A 74 8.11 -7.21 -25.37
C ASN A 74 7.59 -7.53 -23.98
N VAL A 75 6.32 -7.22 -23.75
CA VAL A 75 5.60 -7.66 -22.56
C VAL A 75 4.83 -8.92 -22.90
N VAL A 76 5.08 -9.99 -22.16
CA VAL A 76 4.40 -11.27 -22.29
C VAL A 76 3.51 -11.47 -21.09
N GLU A 77 2.21 -11.58 -21.33
CA GLU A 77 1.23 -11.87 -20.29
C GLU A 77 1.20 -13.38 -20.00
N ILE A 78 1.47 -13.73 -18.77
CA ILE A 78 1.35 -15.12 -18.28
C ILE A 78 0.05 -15.18 -17.47
N PRO A 79 -0.92 -16.03 -17.88
CA PRO A 79 -2.17 -16.17 -17.14
C PRO A 79 -1.93 -16.53 -15.68
N THR A 80 -2.84 -16.10 -14.81
CA THR A 80 -2.80 -16.45 -13.39
C THR A 80 -2.96 -17.97 -13.22
N ASN A 81 -2.29 -18.52 -12.20
CA ASN A 81 -2.36 -19.95 -11.89
C ASN A 81 -3.81 -20.41 -11.61
N VAL A 82 -4.58 -19.59 -10.93
CA VAL A 82 -6.00 -19.79 -10.68
C VAL A 82 -6.79 -18.53 -11.06
N PRO A 83 -8.08 -18.66 -11.42
CA PRO A 83 -8.89 -17.49 -11.75
C PRO A 83 -8.95 -16.49 -10.61
N VAL A 84 -8.95 -15.20 -10.94
CA VAL A 84 -9.12 -14.13 -9.97
C VAL A 84 -10.57 -14.09 -9.51
N ALA A 85 -10.78 -14.26 -8.20
CA ALA A 85 -12.10 -14.21 -7.57
C ALA A 85 -12.43 -12.86 -6.92
N ARG A 86 -11.47 -11.94 -6.90
CA ARG A 86 -11.65 -10.57 -6.37
C ARG A 86 -12.71 -9.83 -7.19
N ILE A 87 -13.60 -9.14 -6.49
CA ILE A 87 -14.60 -8.26 -7.10
C ILE A 87 -14.08 -6.83 -7.04
N ASP A 88 -13.91 -6.20 -8.20
CA ASP A 88 -13.55 -4.80 -8.31
C ASP A 88 -14.82 -3.98 -8.55
N GLU A 89 -15.27 -3.30 -7.50
CA GLU A 89 -16.49 -2.50 -7.55
C GLU A 89 -16.24 -1.16 -8.23
N ASP A 90 -17.31 -0.57 -8.78
CA ASP A 90 -17.26 0.75 -9.39
C ASP A 90 -16.87 1.81 -8.37
N ASP A 91 -16.21 2.87 -8.87
CA ASP A 91 -15.83 4.01 -8.05
C ASP A 91 -17.07 4.71 -7.48
N GLU A 92 -16.95 5.20 -6.24
CA GLU A 92 -17.95 6.07 -5.64
C GLU A 92 -17.50 7.52 -5.67
N PHE A 93 -18.44 8.42 -6.04
CA PHE A 93 -18.16 9.85 -6.18
C PHE A 93 -18.85 10.65 -5.10
N TYR A 94 -18.12 11.61 -4.54
CA TYR A 94 -18.60 12.54 -3.53
C TYR A 94 -18.27 13.96 -3.94
N LYS A 95 -19.01 14.90 -3.41
CA LYS A 95 -18.87 16.32 -3.76
C LYS A 95 -17.59 16.93 -3.14
N ASN A 96 -17.26 16.54 -1.92
CA ASN A 96 -16.15 17.10 -1.16
C ASN A 96 -15.43 16.03 -0.34
N THR A 97 -14.26 16.39 0.18
CA THR A 97 -13.41 15.50 0.96
C THR A 97 -14.08 15.05 2.27
N GLN A 98 -14.79 15.93 2.94
CA GLN A 98 -15.49 15.63 4.19
C GLN A 98 -16.51 14.51 4.02
N ASP A 99 -17.39 14.65 3.02
CA ASP A 99 -18.42 13.64 2.73
C ASP A 99 -17.80 12.33 2.29
N LYS A 100 -16.74 12.39 1.48
CA LYS A 100 -15.99 11.20 1.06
C LYS A 100 -15.40 10.45 2.25
N PHE A 101 -14.68 11.11 3.14
CA PHE A 101 -14.07 10.46 4.28
C PHE A 101 -15.09 9.96 5.30
N LYS A 102 -16.20 10.64 5.47
CA LYS A 102 -17.34 10.13 6.23
C LYS A 102 -17.87 8.82 5.69
N ALA A 103 -18.09 8.76 4.38
CA ALA A 103 -18.56 7.54 3.71
C ALA A 103 -17.54 6.41 3.80
N ILE A 104 -16.26 6.71 3.63
CA ILE A 104 -15.16 5.75 3.78
C ILE A 104 -15.14 5.17 5.19
N ALA A 105 -15.19 6.02 6.22
CA ALA A 105 -15.18 5.57 7.61
C ALA A 105 -16.37 4.67 7.94
N LYS A 106 -17.54 5.00 7.41
CA LYS A 106 -18.75 4.18 7.56
C LYS A 106 -18.60 2.82 6.87
N ALA A 107 -18.08 2.80 5.64
CA ALA A 107 -17.84 1.57 4.90
C ALA A 107 -16.84 0.65 5.63
N ILE A 108 -15.77 1.24 6.17
CA ILE A 108 -14.76 0.51 6.96
C ILE A 108 -15.39 -0.06 8.23
N ALA A 109 -16.20 0.72 8.93
CA ALA A 109 -16.89 0.25 10.13
C ALA A 109 -17.81 -0.94 9.85
N GLU A 110 -18.54 -0.92 8.74
CA GLU A 110 -19.40 -2.02 8.31
C GLU A 110 -18.59 -3.30 8.04
N LYS A 111 -17.45 -3.19 7.35
CA LYS A 111 -16.55 -4.31 7.09
C LYS A 111 -15.89 -4.84 8.35
N ASN A 112 -15.43 -3.96 9.22
CA ASN A 112 -14.88 -4.32 10.52
C ASN A 112 -15.89 -5.12 11.36
N ALA A 113 -17.17 -4.73 11.35
CA ALA A 113 -18.23 -5.40 12.08
C ALA A 113 -18.46 -6.85 11.65
N ILE A 114 -18.26 -7.17 10.38
CA ILE A 114 -18.38 -8.54 9.87
C ILE A 114 -17.07 -9.32 9.89
N GLY A 115 -15.99 -8.73 10.40
CA GLY A 115 -14.69 -9.36 10.49
C GLY A 115 -13.86 -9.30 9.22
N GLN A 116 -14.29 -8.58 8.20
CA GLN A 116 -13.52 -8.42 6.95
C GLN A 116 -12.36 -7.44 7.15
N PRO A 117 -11.10 -7.85 6.91
CA PRO A 117 -9.98 -6.92 6.98
C PRO A 117 -10.02 -5.90 5.84
N VAL A 118 -9.59 -4.68 6.15
CA VAL A 118 -9.56 -3.56 5.21
C VAL A 118 -8.16 -2.98 5.12
N LEU A 119 -7.63 -2.85 3.92
CA LEU A 119 -6.44 -2.10 3.61
C LEU A 119 -6.83 -0.83 2.87
N VAL A 120 -6.54 0.31 3.47
CA VAL A 120 -6.86 1.62 2.87
C VAL A 120 -5.58 2.22 2.28
N GLY A 121 -5.60 2.53 0.99
CA GLY A 121 -4.52 3.25 0.33
C GLY A 121 -4.80 4.75 0.31
N THR A 122 -3.90 5.54 0.90
CA THR A 122 -3.94 7.01 0.85
C THR A 122 -2.75 7.54 0.08
N VAL A 123 -2.85 8.76 -0.44
CA VAL A 123 -1.80 9.38 -1.25
C VAL A 123 -0.89 10.31 -0.45
N THR A 124 -1.30 10.79 0.71
CA THR A 124 -0.51 11.67 1.58
C THR A 124 -0.63 11.28 3.05
N ILE A 125 0.36 11.72 3.84
CA ILE A 125 0.34 11.55 5.30
C ILE A 125 -0.84 12.30 5.92
N GLU A 126 -1.10 13.52 5.48
CA GLU A 126 -2.23 14.32 5.97
C GLU A 126 -3.57 13.61 5.78
N LYS A 127 -3.79 13.00 4.61
CA LYS A 127 -5.02 12.27 4.32
C LYS A 127 -5.15 11.00 5.16
N SER A 128 -4.04 10.32 5.42
CA SER A 128 -4.05 9.16 6.33
C SER A 128 -4.38 9.57 7.76
N GLU A 129 -3.85 10.68 8.24
CA GLU A 129 -4.14 11.22 9.57
C GLU A 129 -5.60 11.70 9.67
N MET A 130 -6.11 12.37 8.65
CA MET A 130 -7.52 12.78 8.58
C MET A 130 -8.46 11.57 8.65
N LEU A 131 -8.21 10.54 7.87
CA LEU A 131 -9.02 9.32 7.90
C LEU A 131 -8.93 8.62 9.26
N SER A 132 -7.75 8.61 9.86
CA SER A 132 -7.52 8.05 11.21
C SER A 132 -8.41 8.74 12.24
N GLU A 133 -8.57 10.05 12.19
CA GLU A 133 -9.47 10.80 13.07
C GLU A 133 -10.93 10.40 12.87
N PHE A 134 -11.39 10.28 11.62
CA PHE A 134 -12.74 9.82 11.32
C PHE A 134 -13.01 8.42 11.86
N LEU A 135 -12.05 7.50 11.69
CA LEU A 135 -12.17 6.13 12.21
C LEU A 135 -12.20 6.09 13.73
N THR A 136 -11.42 6.94 14.38
CA THR A 136 -11.43 7.07 15.84
C THR A 136 -12.80 7.56 16.34
N GLN A 137 -13.40 8.52 15.65
CA GLN A 137 -14.76 9.00 15.96
C GLN A 137 -15.83 7.91 15.79
N GLU A 138 -15.67 7.03 14.78
CA GLU A 138 -16.55 5.88 14.58
C GLU A 138 -16.28 4.72 15.53
N GLY A 139 -15.26 4.83 16.39
CA GLY A 139 -14.88 3.77 17.32
C GLY A 139 -14.20 2.57 16.65
N VAL A 140 -13.63 2.74 15.48
CA VAL A 140 -12.93 1.68 14.74
C VAL A 140 -11.46 1.67 15.10
N LYS A 141 -11.00 0.57 15.70
CA LYS A 141 -9.57 0.34 15.95
C LYS A 141 -8.85 0.12 14.63
N HIS A 142 -7.72 0.80 14.43
CA HIS A 142 -6.94 0.75 13.20
C HIS A 142 -5.47 0.99 13.44
N GLU A 143 -4.66 0.63 12.45
CA GLU A 143 -3.22 0.93 12.41
C GLU A 143 -2.93 1.85 11.23
N VAL A 144 -1.96 2.74 11.39
CA VAL A 144 -1.50 3.64 10.32
C VAL A 144 -0.07 3.30 9.94
N LEU A 145 0.12 2.97 8.66
CA LEU A 145 1.42 2.65 8.08
C LEU A 145 1.84 3.76 7.13
N ASN A 146 2.80 4.59 7.55
CA ASN A 146 3.37 5.66 6.75
C ASN A 146 4.85 5.85 7.10
N ALA A 147 5.51 6.87 6.51
CA ALA A 147 6.92 7.15 6.74
C ALA A 147 7.30 7.33 8.21
N ARG A 148 6.37 7.81 9.04
CA ARG A 148 6.59 8.00 10.49
C ARG A 148 6.54 6.70 11.28
N GLN A 149 5.92 5.66 10.72
CA GLN A 149 5.72 4.35 11.36
C GLN A 149 6.65 3.27 10.81
N HIS A 150 7.76 3.68 10.19
CA HIS A 150 8.67 2.78 9.48
C HIS A 150 9.17 1.59 10.34
N GLU A 151 9.52 1.83 11.60
CA GLU A 151 10.03 0.79 12.50
C GLU A 151 9.00 -0.29 12.82
N ARG A 152 7.70 0.05 12.75
CA ARG A 152 6.59 -0.87 12.99
C ARG A 152 6.01 -1.48 11.72
N GLU A 153 6.57 -1.13 10.57
CA GLU A 153 6.02 -1.53 9.26
C GLU A 153 5.80 -3.04 9.16
N ALA A 154 6.82 -3.84 9.45
CA ALA A 154 6.75 -5.30 9.36
C ALA A 154 5.66 -5.88 10.28
N HIS A 155 5.55 -5.37 11.50
CA HIS A 155 4.53 -5.79 12.46
C HIS A 155 3.12 -5.46 11.96
N ILE A 156 2.90 -4.25 11.46
CA ILE A 156 1.60 -3.80 10.96
C ILE A 156 1.18 -4.63 9.74
N VAL A 157 2.07 -4.83 8.78
CA VAL A 157 1.79 -5.63 7.57
C VAL A 157 1.47 -7.07 7.93
N ALA A 158 2.20 -7.66 8.87
CA ALA A 158 1.98 -9.03 9.34
C ALA A 158 0.58 -9.22 9.97
N GLN A 159 0.00 -8.18 10.52
CA GLN A 159 -1.32 -8.21 11.15
C GLN A 159 -2.47 -7.74 10.23
N ALA A 160 -2.14 -7.17 9.07
CA ALA A 160 -3.12 -6.51 8.20
C ALA A 160 -4.17 -7.47 7.60
N GLY A 161 -3.88 -8.75 7.50
CA GLY A 161 -4.80 -9.78 6.98
C GLY A 161 -5.63 -10.48 8.06
N ARG A 162 -5.51 -10.08 9.33
CA ARG A 162 -6.26 -10.68 10.42
C ARG A 162 -7.73 -10.24 10.41
N ILE A 163 -8.55 -11.03 11.08
CA ILE A 163 -10.00 -10.77 11.17
C ILE A 163 -10.27 -9.35 11.70
N GLY A 164 -11.07 -8.57 10.95
CA GLY A 164 -11.45 -7.22 11.33
C GLY A 164 -10.30 -6.21 11.39
N ALA A 165 -9.10 -6.53 10.93
CA ALA A 165 -7.98 -5.59 10.89
C ALA A 165 -8.29 -4.43 9.94
N VAL A 166 -7.96 -3.21 10.37
CA VAL A 166 -8.07 -1.99 9.55
C VAL A 166 -6.70 -1.34 9.50
N THR A 167 -6.12 -1.25 8.31
CA THR A 167 -4.79 -0.70 8.08
C THR A 167 -4.85 0.42 7.06
N ILE A 168 -4.34 1.58 7.41
CA ILE A 168 -4.18 2.71 6.47
C ILE A 168 -2.73 2.76 6.03
N ALA A 169 -2.49 2.64 4.72
CA ALA A 169 -1.15 2.66 4.14
C ALA A 169 -0.99 3.83 3.17
N THR A 170 0.03 4.65 3.39
CA THR A 170 0.33 5.82 2.55
C THR A 170 1.38 5.47 1.50
N ASN A 171 1.17 5.94 0.25
CA ASN A 171 2.14 5.80 -0.84
C ASN A 171 2.61 4.37 -1.07
N MET A 172 1.68 3.40 -1.03
CA MET A 172 2.00 1.98 -1.21
C MET A 172 3.02 1.44 -0.20
N ALA A 173 3.09 2.00 1.00
CA ALA A 173 3.92 1.48 2.08
C ALA A 173 3.65 -0.02 2.28
N GLY A 174 4.70 -0.79 2.57
CA GLY A 174 4.62 -2.26 2.65
C GLY A 174 4.55 -2.94 1.27
N ARG A 175 4.76 -2.22 0.17
CA ARG A 175 4.81 -2.79 -1.18
C ARG A 175 5.85 -3.93 -1.26
N GLY A 176 5.50 -4.99 -1.99
CA GLY A 176 6.36 -6.16 -2.12
C GLY A 176 6.23 -7.17 -0.98
N THR A 177 5.50 -6.83 0.07
CA THR A 177 5.18 -7.75 1.17
C THR A 177 3.76 -8.27 1.00
N ASP A 178 3.62 -9.59 1.05
CA ASP A 178 2.33 -10.25 0.92
C ASP A 178 1.51 -10.11 2.20
N ILE A 179 0.23 -9.73 2.06
CA ILE A 179 -0.69 -9.70 3.19
C ILE A 179 -1.35 -11.06 3.30
N GLN A 180 -0.98 -11.81 4.33
CA GLN A 180 -1.49 -13.16 4.56
C GLN A 180 -2.78 -13.12 5.35
N LEU A 181 -3.83 -13.68 4.78
CA LEU A 181 -5.13 -13.74 5.45
C LEU A 181 -5.06 -14.67 6.67
N GLY A 182 -5.59 -14.19 7.78
CA GLY A 182 -5.51 -14.88 9.07
C GLY A 182 -4.26 -14.52 9.88
N GLY A 183 -3.33 -13.79 9.30
CA GLY A 183 -2.06 -13.40 9.91
C GLY A 183 -0.86 -14.11 9.29
N ASN A 184 0.32 -13.70 9.69
CA ASN A 184 1.60 -14.26 9.22
C ASN A 184 2.14 -15.23 10.26
N VAL A 185 2.20 -16.53 9.93
CA VAL A 185 2.68 -17.58 10.82
C VAL A 185 4.13 -17.34 11.22
N ASP A 186 5.01 -17.09 10.25
CA ASP A 186 6.44 -16.95 10.50
C ASP A 186 6.73 -15.73 11.40
N PHE A 187 6.04 -14.62 11.14
CA PHE A 187 6.16 -13.44 11.99
C PHE A 187 5.72 -13.71 13.43
N ARG A 188 4.61 -14.42 13.62
CA ARG A 188 4.12 -14.79 14.96
C ARG A 188 5.09 -15.70 15.69
N ILE A 189 5.71 -16.66 14.99
CA ILE A 189 6.72 -17.55 15.57
C ILE A 189 7.91 -16.72 16.06
N ASP A 190 8.43 -15.83 15.22
CA ASP A 190 9.57 -14.98 15.56
C ASP A 190 9.26 -13.99 16.70
N ASP A 191 8.05 -13.48 16.77
CA ASP A 191 7.62 -12.52 17.80
C ASP A 191 7.27 -13.20 19.12
N GLU A 192 6.44 -14.24 19.09
CA GLU A 192 5.89 -14.89 20.29
C GLU A 192 6.82 -15.93 20.91
N LEU A 193 7.65 -16.58 20.09
CA LEU A 193 8.52 -17.69 20.51
C LEU A 193 10.01 -17.36 20.49
N ALA A 194 10.37 -16.07 20.38
CA ALA A 194 11.76 -15.62 20.27
C ALA A 194 12.65 -16.09 21.44
N GLU A 195 12.10 -16.12 22.65
CA GLU A 195 12.80 -16.50 23.88
C GLU A 195 12.71 -18.01 24.18
N MET A 196 12.00 -18.76 23.35
CA MET A 196 11.80 -20.19 23.57
C MET A 196 12.91 -21.01 22.88
N GLU A 197 13.53 -21.92 23.62
CA GLU A 197 14.52 -22.82 23.06
C GLU A 197 13.89 -23.87 22.14
N ASP A 198 14.64 -24.30 21.13
CA ASP A 198 14.21 -25.34 20.22
C ASP A 198 13.97 -26.66 20.98
N GLY A 199 12.92 -27.38 20.61
CA GLY A 199 12.53 -28.62 21.23
C GLY A 199 11.05 -28.93 21.08
N ALA A 200 10.59 -30.00 21.70
CA ALA A 200 9.21 -30.46 21.61
C ALA A 200 8.18 -29.43 22.09
N LYS A 201 8.51 -28.64 23.10
CA LYS A 201 7.61 -27.60 23.63
C LYS A 201 7.40 -26.45 22.63
N LYS A 202 8.49 -26.00 21.99
CA LYS A 202 8.43 -24.99 20.93
C LYS A 202 7.66 -25.51 19.72
N ASP A 203 7.89 -26.77 19.34
CA ASP A 203 7.19 -27.40 18.22
C ASP A 203 5.67 -27.45 18.45
N LEU A 204 5.22 -27.72 19.67
CA LEU A 204 3.80 -27.67 20.04
C LEU A 204 3.21 -26.26 19.91
N GLU A 205 3.96 -25.24 20.34
CA GLU A 205 3.55 -23.86 20.21
C GLU A 205 3.48 -23.39 18.74
N ILE A 206 4.41 -23.84 17.90
CA ILE A 206 4.40 -23.60 16.46
C ILE A 206 3.13 -24.20 15.83
N GLU A 207 2.80 -25.44 16.17
CA GLU A 207 1.58 -26.10 15.66
C GLU A 207 0.30 -25.39 16.16
N ARG A 208 0.31 -24.88 17.40
CA ARG A 208 -0.80 -24.06 17.92
C ARG A 208 -1.00 -22.80 17.07
N ILE A 209 0.08 -22.06 16.78
CA ILE A 209 0.05 -20.85 15.96
C ILE A 209 -0.47 -21.15 14.55
N LYS A 210 0.03 -22.21 13.92
CA LYS A 210 -0.42 -22.65 12.59
C LYS A 210 -1.92 -22.95 12.57
N ALA A 211 -2.41 -23.64 13.59
CA ALA A 211 -3.83 -23.99 13.70
C ALA A 211 -4.71 -22.74 13.91
N GLU A 212 -4.27 -21.81 14.76
CA GLU A 212 -4.98 -20.54 14.98
C GLU A 212 -5.07 -19.70 13.71
N VAL A 213 -3.95 -19.57 12.99
CA VAL A 213 -3.91 -18.80 11.73
C VAL A 213 -4.80 -19.46 10.68
N ALA A 214 -4.77 -20.79 10.55
CA ALA A 214 -5.63 -21.52 9.61
C ALA A 214 -7.11 -21.30 9.91
N ALA A 215 -7.51 -21.36 11.18
CA ALA A 215 -8.88 -21.13 11.61
C ALA A 215 -9.33 -19.67 11.36
N GLU A 216 -8.47 -18.71 11.66
CA GLU A 216 -8.75 -17.30 11.42
C GLU A 216 -8.79 -16.97 9.92
N ARG A 217 -7.89 -17.56 9.13
CA ARG A 217 -7.93 -17.47 7.66
C ARG A 217 -9.29 -17.90 7.09
N GLN A 218 -9.81 -19.00 7.57
CA GLN A 218 -11.12 -19.50 7.12
C GLN A 218 -12.22 -18.48 7.40
N LYS A 219 -12.24 -17.87 8.56
CA LYS A 219 -13.20 -16.81 8.91
C LYS A 219 -13.06 -15.58 8.03
N VAL A 220 -11.83 -15.17 7.71
CA VAL A 220 -11.55 -14.03 6.82
C VAL A 220 -12.03 -14.33 5.40
N LEU A 221 -11.83 -15.56 4.90
CA LEU A 221 -12.33 -15.98 3.59
C LEU A 221 -13.86 -15.95 3.55
N GLU A 222 -14.52 -16.43 4.58
CA GLU A 222 -15.98 -16.38 4.70
C GLU A 222 -16.53 -14.95 4.77
N ALA A 223 -15.76 -14.02 5.35
CA ALA A 223 -16.11 -12.59 5.39
C ALA A 223 -15.89 -11.88 4.04
N GLY A 224 -15.26 -12.51 3.06
CA GLY A 224 -15.03 -11.95 1.73
C GLY A 224 -13.58 -11.64 1.38
N GLY A 225 -12.61 -12.07 2.22
CA GLY A 225 -11.20 -11.82 2.02
C GLY A 225 -10.80 -10.38 2.32
N LEU A 226 -9.69 -9.91 1.77
CA LEU A 226 -9.21 -8.54 2.01
C LEU A 226 -9.99 -7.53 1.17
N PHE A 227 -10.52 -6.51 1.82
CA PHE A 227 -11.09 -5.34 1.14
C PHE A 227 -10.01 -4.26 0.98
N VAL A 228 -9.66 -3.94 -0.27
CA VAL A 228 -8.77 -2.84 -0.61
C VAL A 228 -9.60 -1.62 -0.99
N LEU A 229 -9.40 -0.53 -0.24
CA LEU A 229 -10.10 0.73 -0.44
C LEU A 229 -9.10 1.81 -0.81
N GLY A 230 -9.27 2.44 -1.98
CA GLY A 230 -8.48 3.59 -2.39
C GLY A 230 -9.21 4.89 -2.07
N THR A 231 -8.52 5.84 -1.44
CA THR A 231 -9.10 7.15 -1.11
C THR A 231 -9.01 8.15 -2.26
N GLU A 232 -8.27 7.82 -3.30
CA GLU A 232 -8.12 8.57 -4.56
C GLU A 232 -7.61 7.64 -5.65
N ARG A 233 -7.79 8.06 -6.90
CA ARG A 233 -7.07 7.47 -8.03
C ARG A 233 -5.66 8.06 -8.12
N HIS A 234 -4.72 7.24 -8.59
CA HIS A 234 -3.37 7.67 -8.92
C HIS A 234 -3.29 8.14 -10.38
N GLU A 235 -2.25 8.89 -10.70
CA GLU A 235 -1.98 9.34 -12.08
C GLU A 235 -1.81 8.18 -13.06
N SER A 236 -1.26 7.07 -12.59
CA SER A 236 -1.08 5.86 -13.39
C SER A 236 -2.05 4.76 -12.96
N ARG A 237 -2.76 4.18 -13.95
CA ARG A 237 -3.58 2.99 -13.73
C ARG A 237 -2.77 1.84 -13.14
N ARG A 238 -1.49 1.77 -13.48
CA ARG A 238 -0.58 0.76 -12.95
C ARG A 238 -0.51 0.79 -11.43
N ILE A 239 -0.45 1.97 -10.83
CA ILE A 239 -0.41 2.13 -9.37
C ILE A 239 -1.75 1.74 -8.75
N ASP A 240 -2.88 2.11 -9.36
CA ASP A 240 -4.20 1.66 -8.92
C ASP A 240 -4.30 0.12 -8.94
N ASN A 241 -3.81 -0.50 -9.99
CA ASN A 241 -3.80 -1.96 -10.12
C ASN A 241 -2.87 -2.63 -9.11
N GLN A 242 -1.74 -2.01 -8.76
CA GLN A 242 -0.85 -2.51 -7.70
C GLN A 242 -1.55 -2.48 -6.33
N LEU A 243 -2.32 -1.45 -6.07
CA LEU A 243 -3.11 -1.37 -4.84
C LEU A 243 -4.19 -2.47 -4.81
N ARG A 244 -4.98 -2.61 -5.87
CA ARG A 244 -5.98 -3.69 -6.00
C ARG A 244 -5.35 -5.07 -5.85
N GLY A 245 -4.19 -5.27 -6.45
CA GLY A 245 -3.46 -6.55 -6.45
C GLY A 245 -2.97 -7.02 -5.09
N ARG A 246 -3.13 -6.21 -4.04
CA ARG A 246 -2.89 -6.64 -2.66
C ARG A 246 -3.97 -7.60 -2.16
N SER A 247 -5.13 -7.62 -2.82
CA SER A 247 -6.26 -8.48 -2.51
C SER A 247 -6.49 -9.53 -3.60
N GLY A 248 -7.13 -10.62 -3.26
CA GLY A 248 -7.52 -11.66 -4.20
C GLY A 248 -6.36 -12.50 -4.72
N ARG A 249 -5.29 -12.61 -3.95
CA ARG A 249 -4.11 -13.40 -4.33
C ARG A 249 -4.41 -14.89 -4.29
N GLN A 250 -3.82 -15.62 -5.24
CA GLN A 250 -3.93 -17.09 -5.34
C GLN A 250 -5.39 -17.58 -5.42
N GLY A 251 -6.25 -16.77 -6.05
CA GLY A 251 -7.65 -17.11 -6.19
C GLY A 251 -8.51 -16.92 -4.95
N ASP A 252 -7.97 -16.32 -3.89
CA ASP A 252 -8.75 -15.97 -2.71
C ASP A 252 -9.86 -14.96 -3.07
N PRO A 253 -11.01 -14.99 -2.39
CA PRO A 253 -11.97 -13.91 -2.50
C PRO A 253 -11.35 -12.59 -2.03
N GLY A 254 -11.86 -11.51 -2.55
CA GLY A 254 -11.39 -10.16 -2.23
C GLY A 254 -12.32 -9.12 -2.81
N LEU A 255 -12.10 -7.89 -2.42
CA LEU A 255 -12.93 -6.76 -2.82
C LEU A 255 -12.04 -5.54 -3.00
N SER A 256 -12.34 -4.71 -3.99
CA SER A 256 -11.70 -3.39 -4.12
C SER A 256 -12.71 -2.32 -4.52
N ARG A 257 -12.49 -1.10 -4.06
CA ARG A 257 -13.26 0.07 -4.46
C ARG A 257 -12.44 1.33 -4.25
N PHE A 258 -12.55 2.29 -5.18
CA PHE A 258 -12.01 3.63 -5.04
C PHE A 258 -13.12 4.62 -4.72
N TYR A 259 -12.79 5.57 -3.85
CA TYR A 259 -13.67 6.67 -3.44
C TYR A 259 -13.07 7.97 -3.93
N LEU A 260 -13.84 8.73 -4.70
CA LEU A 260 -13.39 9.94 -5.38
C LEU A 260 -14.22 11.15 -4.96
N CYS A 261 -13.62 12.34 -5.04
CA CYS A 261 -14.38 13.59 -4.93
C CYS A 261 -13.75 14.68 -5.80
N LEU A 262 -14.49 15.76 -6.01
CA LEU A 262 -14.04 16.89 -6.84
C LEU A 262 -12.81 17.61 -6.30
N GLU A 263 -12.54 17.48 -5.00
CA GLU A 263 -11.40 18.10 -4.33
C GLU A 263 -10.13 17.24 -4.42
N ASP A 264 -10.21 16.01 -4.96
CA ASP A 264 -9.04 15.17 -5.17
C ASP A 264 -8.08 15.85 -6.13
N ASP A 265 -6.78 15.77 -5.87
CA ASP A 265 -5.75 16.45 -6.65
C ASP A 265 -5.82 16.12 -8.13
N LEU A 266 -6.01 14.85 -8.48
CA LEU A 266 -6.11 14.41 -9.87
C LEU A 266 -7.34 15.01 -10.57
N LEU A 267 -8.51 14.98 -9.94
CA LEU A 267 -9.76 15.53 -10.50
C LEU A 267 -9.76 17.06 -10.52
N ARG A 268 -9.15 17.70 -9.52
CA ARG A 268 -9.01 19.15 -9.46
C ARG A 268 -8.14 19.69 -10.60
N ILE A 269 -7.06 18.96 -10.95
CA ILE A 269 -6.10 19.40 -11.98
C ILE A 269 -6.60 19.05 -13.39
N PHE A 270 -7.16 17.85 -13.60
CA PHE A 270 -7.43 17.29 -14.92
C PHE A 270 -8.93 17.12 -15.27
N GLY A 271 -9.84 17.29 -14.33
CA GLY A 271 -11.19 16.82 -14.50
C GLY A 271 -12.39 17.78 -14.40
N PRO A 272 -12.26 19.08 -13.98
CA PRO A 272 -13.44 19.83 -13.57
C PRO A 272 -14.48 20.06 -14.69
N ASP A 273 -14.05 20.23 -15.93
CA ASP A 273 -14.92 20.68 -17.03
C ASP A 273 -15.51 19.54 -17.88
N THR A 274 -15.00 18.33 -17.75
CA THR A 274 -15.39 17.20 -18.60
C THR A 274 -16.19 16.10 -17.90
N LEU A 275 -16.11 16.00 -16.59
CA LEU A 275 -16.76 14.94 -15.82
C LEU A 275 -18.18 15.28 -15.35
N PHE A 276 -18.57 16.56 -15.40
CA PHE A 276 -19.82 17.07 -14.80
C PHE A 276 -20.61 17.98 -15.71
N SER A 277 -20.25 18.07 -17.01
CA SER A 277 -21.04 18.75 -18.03
C SER A 277 -22.16 17.86 -18.60
#